data_dbf8cad1f5f5e855b861a2a196e2c39e
#
_entry.id   dbf8cad1f5f5e855b861a2a196e2c39e
#
_cell.length_a   1.000
_cell.length_b   1.000
_cell.length_c   1.000
_cell.angle_alpha   90.00
_cell.angle_beta   90.00
_cell.angle_gamma   90.00
#
_symmetry.space_group_name_H-M   'P 1'
#
loop_
_entity.id
_entity.type
_entity.pdbx_description
1 polymer ?
#
loop_
_entity_poly.entity_id
_entity_poly.type
_entity_poly.pdbx_seq_one_letter_code
_entity_poly.pdbx_strand_id
1 'polypeptide(L)'
;FGYTLSKAALNLSYKTSVTVREPGAFERLPRESIVIYLMNHRSNADYVLAGYGLAGQVAISYAVGEWARVFPLEYLFKSFGSYFIRRRYREPLYHTVLERYVQLIARNGVTQGIFPEGGLTRDGKLRPAKIGLLDYMLGTAREPGFAERMYVVPVALNYDRVLEDRTLLREARA
;
A
#
# COMPACT_ATOMS: atom_id res chain seq x y z
N PHE A 1 -18.23 -7.02 3.59
CA PHE A 1 -19.01 -5.87 4.10
C PHE A 1 -18.19 -4.58 4.09
N GLY A 2 -16.98 -4.55 4.68
CA GLY A 2 -16.12 -3.35 4.71
C GLY A 2 -15.72 -2.81 3.33
N TYR A 3 -15.38 -3.68 2.40
CA TYR A 3 -15.04 -3.29 1.02
C TYR A 3 -16.22 -2.61 0.30
N THR A 4 -17.43 -3.17 0.42
CA THR A 4 -18.63 -2.61 -0.22
C THR A 4 -18.96 -1.22 0.31
N LEU A 5 -18.85 -1.02 1.63
CA LEU A 5 -19.06 0.27 2.28
C LEU A 5 -18.01 1.30 1.85
N SER A 6 -16.74 0.92 1.84
CA SER A 6 -15.63 1.79 1.41
C SER A 6 -15.75 2.17 -0.07
N LYS A 7 -16.16 1.22 -0.92
CA LYS A 7 -16.44 1.47 -2.34
C LYS A 7 -17.61 2.45 -2.53
N ALA A 8 -18.69 2.30 -1.77
CA ALA A 8 -19.83 3.22 -1.83
C ALA A 8 -19.43 4.64 -1.40
N ALA A 9 -18.67 4.78 -0.31
CA ALA A 9 -18.15 6.06 0.15
C ALA A 9 -17.19 6.71 -0.87
N LEU A 10 -16.32 5.92 -1.51
CA LEU A 10 -15.42 6.40 -2.56
C LEU A 10 -16.21 6.91 -3.77
N ASN A 11 -17.20 6.15 -4.26
CA ASN A 11 -18.02 6.53 -5.41
C ASN A 11 -18.90 7.76 -5.13
N LEU A 12 -19.23 8.02 -3.87
CA LEU A 12 -19.95 9.24 -3.46
C LEU A 12 -19.03 10.47 -3.47
N SER A 13 -17.72 10.26 -3.18
CA SER A 13 -16.75 11.34 -3.02
C SER A 13 -15.94 11.60 -4.29
N TYR A 14 -15.73 10.59 -5.13
CA TYR A 14 -14.86 10.66 -6.31
C TYR A 14 -15.45 9.98 -7.54
N LYS A 15 -15.20 10.55 -8.69
CA LYS A 15 -15.32 9.86 -9.98
C LYS A 15 -13.95 9.26 -10.29
N THR A 16 -13.85 7.92 -10.17
CA THR A 16 -12.59 7.20 -10.33
C THR A 16 -12.44 6.69 -11.76
N SER A 17 -11.26 6.90 -12.35
CA SER A 17 -10.85 6.27 -13.61
C SER A 17 -9.55 5.50 -13.39
N VAL A 18 -9.44 4.33 -14.02
CA VAL A 18 -8.24 3.49 -13.98
C VAL A 18 -7.71 3.35 -15.39
N THR A 19 -6.42 3.69 -15.56
CA THR A 19 -5.72 3.51 -16.84
C THR A 19 -4.62 2.49 -16.65
N VAL A 20 -4.67 1.41 -17.39
CA VAL A 20 -3.62 0.38 -17.42
C VAL A 20 -2.75 0.63 -18.64
N ARG A 21 -1.44 0.80 -18.43
CA ARG A 21 -0.51 1.09 -19.51
C ARG A 21 -0.35 -0.07 -20.49
N GLU A 22 -0.39 -1.29 -19.96
CA GLU A 22 -0.32 -2.54 -20.73
C GLU A 22 -1.54 -3.39 -20.42
N PRO A 23 -2.63 -3.27 -21.19
CA PRO A 23 -3.82 -4.12 -21.01
C PRO A 23 -3.46 -5.60 -21.08
N GLY A 24 -4.02 -6.41 -20.19
CA GLY A 24 -3.74 -7.83 -20.10
C GLY A 24 -2.40 -8.21 -19.47
N ALA A 25 -1.60 -7.25 -18.95
CA ALA A 25 -0.34 -7.56 -18.28
C ALA A 25 -0.55 -8.45 -17.05
N PHE A 26 -1.61 -8.18 -16.27
CA PHE A 26 -1.91 -8.95 -15.06
C PHE A 26 -2.38 -10.39 -15.36
N GLU A 27 -3.12 -10.57 -16.43
CA GLU A 27 -3.61 -11.89 -16.87
C GLU A 27 -2.47 -12.80 -17.34
N ARG A 28 -1.35 -12.20 -17.75
CA ARG A 28 -0.15 -12.94 -18.16
C ARG A 28 0.76 -13.33 -17.00
N LEU A 29 0.53 -12.80 -15.81
CA LEU A 29 1.33 -13.15 -14.63
C LEU A 29 1.08 -14.62 -14.24
N PRO A 30 2.12 -15.39 -13.94
CA PRO A 30 1.97 -16.74 -13.38
C PRO A 30 1.13 -16.69 -12.10
N ARG A 31 0.35 -17.74 -11.84
CA ARG A 31 -0.52 -17.84 -10.64
C ARG A 31 0.22 -17.70 -9.32
N GLU A 32 1.50 -18.08 -9.30
CA GLU A 32 2.35 -18.03 -8.13
C GLU A 32 3.18 -16.74 -8.02
N SER A 33 2.82 -15.71 -8.79
CA SER A 33 3.53 -14.44 -8.76
C SER A 33 3.38 -13.72 -7.42
N ILE A 34 4.47 -13.15 -6.96
CA ILE A 34 4.53 -12.28 -5.80
C ILE A 34 4.47 -10.84 -6.31
N VAL A 35 3.36 -10.15 -6.06
CA VAL A 35 3.14 -8.80 -6.58
C VAL A 35 3.32 -7.78 -5.47
N ILE A 36 4.19 -6.78 -5.73
CA ILE A 36 4.42 -5.63 -4.86
C ILE A 36 3.97 -4.38 -5.61
N TYR A 37 2.90 -3.73 -5.14
CA TYR A 37 2.46 -2.45 -5.67
C TYR A 37 3.23 -1.30 -5.01
N LEU A 38 3.91 -0.51 -5.84
CA LEU A 38 4.66 0.66 -5.42
C LEU A 38 3.89 1.93 -5.76
N MET A 39 3.40 2.64 -4.75
CA MET A 39 2.44 3.73 -4.89
C MET A 39 2.92 5.02 -4.27
N ASN A 40 2.61 6.17 -4.89
CA ASN A 40 2.74 7.47 -4.24
C ASN A 40 1.61 7.67 -3.21
N HIS A 41 1.82 8.55 -2.20
CA HIS A 41 0.89 8.70 -1.08
C HIS A 41 0.36 10.14 -0.97
N ARG A 42 -0.87 10.36 -1.44
CA ARG A 42 -1.50 11.68 -1.50
C ARG A 42 -2.65 11.88 -0.53
N SER A 43 -3.37 10.81 -0.19
CA SER A 43 -4.57 10.85 0.65
C SER A 43 -4.70 9.58 1.47
N ASN A 44 -5.40 9.65 2.59
CA ASN A 44 -5.82 8.44 3.31
C ASN A 44 -6.79 7.58 2.47
N ALA A 45 -7.44 8.17 1.47
CA ALA A 45 -8.26 7.44 0.51
C ALA A 45 -7.45 6.52 -0.42
N ASP A 46 -6.13 6.68 -0.51
CA ASP A 46 -5.25 5.87 -1.39
C ASP A 46 -5.38 4.37 -1.14
N TYR A 47 -5.55 3.96 0.13
CA TYR A 47 -5.73 2.56 0.49
C TYR A 47 -7.01 1.96 -0.14
N VAL A 48 -8.08 2.75 -0.13
CA VAL A 48 -9.38 2.34 -0.70
C VAL A 48 -9.35 2.45 -2.22
N LEU A 49 -8.75 3.52 -2.75
CA LEU A 49 -8.66 3.78 -4.18
C LEU A 49 -7.81 2.71 -4.89
N ALA A 50 -6.67 2.36 -4.33
CA ALA A 50 -5.83 1.28 -4.84
C ALA A 50 -6.57 -0.06 -4.78
N GLY A 51 -7.22 -0.37 -3.66
CA GLY A 51 -8.08 -1.54 -3.54
C GLY A 51 -9.21 -1.56 -4.57
N TYR A 52 -9.83 -0.39 -4.87
CA TYR A 52 -10.88 -0.27 -5.87
C TYR A 52 -10.35 -0.47 -7.29
N GLY A 53 -9.26 0.21 -7.65
CA GLY A 53 -8.69 0.16 -9.01
C GLY A 53 -8.09 -1.20 -9.36
N LEU A 54 -7.62 -1.92 -8.36
CA LEU A 54 -7.04 -3.25 -8.49
C LEU A 54 -8.02 -4.35 -8.06
N ALA A 55 -9.24 -3.97 -7.64
CA ALA A 55 -10.29 -4.88 -7.20
C ALA A 55 -10.80 -5.76 -8.36
N GLY A 56 -10.82 -7.02 -8.10
CA GLY A 56 -11.11 -8.09 -9.08
C GLY A 56 -9.88 -8.95 -9.33
N GLN A 57 -8.71 -8.49 -8.93
CA GLN A 57 -7.48 -9.23 -9.13
C GLN A 57 -6.89 -9.76 -7.81
N VAL A 58 -6.79 -8.95 -6.73
CA VAL A 58 -6.14 -9.43 -5.49
C VAL A 58 -6.49 -8.59 -4.25
N ALA A 59 -6.51 -9.21 -3.07
CA ALA A 59 -6.49 -8.51 -1.80
C ALA A 59 -5.07 -7.98 -1.55
N ILE A 60 -4.95 -6.68 -1.26
CA ILE A 60 -3.66 -6.03 -1.05
C ILE A 60 -3.42 -5.86 0.45
N SER A 61 -2.32 -6.39 0.95
CA SER A 61 -1.84 -6.18 2.31
C SER A 61 -1.01 -4.90 2.38
N TYR A 62 -1.32 -4.00 3.32
CA TYR A 62 -0.61 -2.76 3.53
C TYR A 62 0.08 -2.70 4.87
N ALA A 63 1.24 -2.06 4.90
CA ALA A 63 1.89 -1.64 6.13
C ALA A 63 1.29 -0.30 6.60
N VAL A 64 0.55 -0.31 7.68
CA VAL A 64 -0.18 0.85 8.21
C VAL A 64 0.50 1.34 9.48
N GLY A 65 0.59 2.66 9.66
CA GLY A 65 1.14 3.26 10.89
C GLY A 65 0.23 3.06 12.10
N GLU A 66 0.81 3.19 13.31
CA GLU A 66 0.10 3.01 14.58
C GLU A 66 -1.11 3.95 14.77
N TRP A 67 -1.15 5.08 14.06
CA TRP A 67 -2.27 6.03 14.10
C TRP A 67 -3.63 5.40 13.76
N ALA A 68 -3.60 4.34 12.96
CA ALA A 68 -4.81 3.62 12.55
C ALA A 68 -5.27 2.55 13.57
N ARG A 69 -4.56 2.38 14.70
CA ARG A 69 -4.94 1.46 15.79
C ARG A 69 -5.98 2.07 16.72
N VAL A 70 -7.00 2.66 16.16
CA VAL A 70 -8.18 3.21 16.86
C VAL A 70 -9.44 2.60 16.30
N PHE A 71 -10.39 2.26 17.18
CA PHE A 71 -11.71 1.78 16.74
C PHE A 71 -12.46 2.90 15.98
N PRO A 72 -13.09 2.63 14.83
CA PRO A 72 -13.22 1.33 14.13
C PRO A 72 -12.13 1.09 13.07
N LEU A 73 -11.17 2.01 12.87
CA LEU A 73 -10.16 1.96 11.80
C LEU A 73 -9.27 0.71 11.89
N GLU A 74 -8.86 0.32 13.10
CA GLU A 74 -8.04 -0.87 13.29
C GLU A 74 -8.73 -2.12 12.72
N TYR A 75 -10.01 -2.28 13.01
CA TYR A 75 -10.80 -3.40 12.50
C TYR A 75 -10.92 -3.35 10.98
N LEU A 76 -11.16 -2.17 10.42
CA LEU A 76 -11.25 -1.97 8.97
C LEU A 76 -9.95 -2.35 8.27
N PHE A 77 -8.80 -1.84 8.73
CA PHE A 77 -7.51 -2.17 8.13
C PHE A 77 -7.14 -3.65 8.27
N LYS A 78 -7.43 -4.27 9.41
CA LYS A 78 -7.24 -5.71 9.59
C LYS A 78 -8.10 -6.54 8.64
N SER A 79 -9.33 -6.13 8.39
CA SER A 79 -10.23 -6.82 7.45
C SER A 79 -9.74 -6.77 6.00
N PHE A 80 -8.88 -5.81 5.65
CA PHE A 80 -8.18 -5.74 4.35
C PHE A 80 -6.84 -6.50 4.34
N GLY A 81 -6.52 -7.24 5.40
CA GLY A 81 -5.24 -7.96 5.50
C GLY A 81 -4.04 -7.07 5.78
N SER A 82 -4.26 -5.82 6.23
CA SER A 82 -3.18 -4.90 6.57
C SER A 82 -2.54 -5.23 7.91
N TYR A 83 -1.26 -4.91 8.06
CA TYR A 83 -0.51 -5.05 9.31
C TYR A 83 0.02 -3.71 9.80
N PHE A 84 0.25 -3.62 11.13
CA PHE A 84 0.64 -2.34 11.74
C PHE A 84 2.12 -2.28 12.00
N ILE A 85 2.74 -1.14 11.64
CA ILE A 85 4.17 -0.91 11.87
C ILE A 85 4.38 0.25 12.85
N ARG A 86 5.38 0.07 13.73
CA ARG A 86 5.83 1.08 14.70
C ARG A 86 6.99 1.87 14.11
N ARG A 87 6.72 2.99 13.47
CA ARG A 87 7.73 3.78 12.75
C ARG A 87 8.82 4.38 13.63
N ARG A 88 8.54 4.59 14.92
CA ARG A 88 9.48 5.18 15.88
C ARG A 88 10.28 4.14 16.66
N TYR A 89 9.97 2.88 16.51
CA TYR A 89 10.62 1.80 17.25
C TYR A 89 11.91 1.41 16.54
N ARG A 90 13.05 1.60 17.24
CA ARG A 90 14.38 1.38 16.67
C ARG A 90 15.06 0.11 17.20
N GLU A 91 14.36 -0.69 17.98
CA GLU A 91 14.87 -1.91 18.57
C GLU A 91 15.26 -2.93 17.49
N PRO A 92 16.49 -3.48 17.49
CA PRO A 92 16.93 -4.42 16.47
C PRO A 92 16.03 -5.65 16.37
N LEU A 93 15.58 -6.17 17.51
CA LEU A 93 14.68 -7.33 17.56
C LEU A 93 13.36 -7.03 16.81
N TYR A 94 12.79 -5.84 16.98
CA TYR A 94 11.58 -5.44 16.28
C TYR A 94 11.78 -5.44 14.76
N HIS A 95 12.88 -4.88 14.29
CA HIS A 95 13.21 -4.85 12.87
C HIS A 95 13.41 -6.25 12.28
N THR A 96 14.11 -7.13 13.02
CA THR A 96 14.28 -8.54 12.62
C THR A 96 12.93 -9.26 12.51
N VAL A 97 12.06 -9.10 13.51
CA VAL A 97 10.72 -9.72 13.50
C VAL A 97 9.88 -9.17 12.33
N LEU A 98 9.90 -7.84 12.11
CA LEU A 98 9.17 -7.22 11.01
C LEU A 98 9.67 -7.71 9.65
N GLU A 99 10.98 -7.78 9.46
CA GLU A 99 11.59 -8.32 8.24
C GLU A 99 11.14 -9.75 7.97
N ARG A 100 11.25 -10.64 8.98
CA ARG A 100 10.83 -12.03 8.85
C ARG A 100 9.34 -12.18 8.58
N TYR A 101 8.51 -11.35 9.20
CA TYR A 101 7.08 -11.34 8.95
C TYR A 101 6.77 -10.93 7.50
N VAL A 102 7.38 -9.84 7.01
CA VAL A 102 7.18 -9.34 5.64
C VAL A 102 7.65 -10.36 4.61
N GLN A 103 8.78 -11.02 4.84
CA GLN A 103 9.27 -12.11 4.00
C GLN A 103 8.32 -13.32 4.03
N LEU A 104 7.80 -13.68 5.20
CA LEU A 104 6.85 -14.78 5.34
C LEU A 104 5.57 -14.55 4.50
N ILE A 105 4.96 -13.37 4.59
CA ILE A 105 3.76 -13.07 3.81
C ILE A 105 4.07 -13.00 2.31
N ALA A 106 5.24 -12.52 1.91
CA ALA A 106 5.70 -12.55 0.52
C ALA A 106 5.86 -13.98 0.00
N ARG A 107 6.51 -14.89 0.77
CA ARG A 107 6.64 -16.30 0.40
C ARG A 107 5.30 -17.01 0.21
N ASN A 108 4.30 -16.62 0.99
CA ASN A 108 2.95 -17.15 0.87
C ASN A 108 2.13 -16.51 -0.27
N GLY A 109 2.76 -15.73 -1.15
CA GLY A 109 2.10 -15.13 -2.31
C GLY A 109 1.14 -14.00 -1.97
N VAL A 110 1.23 -13.42 -0.76
CA VAL A 110 0.39 -12.29 -0.39
C VAL A 110 0.83 -11.05 -1.16
N THR A 111 -0.06 -10.50 -1.96
CA THR A 111 0.16 -9.21 -2.63
C THR A 111 0.32 -8.10 -1.63
N GLN A 112 1.36 -7.31 -1.76
CA GLN A 112 1.68 -6.23 -0.83
C GLN A 112 1.63 -4.87 -1.53
N GLY A 113 1.11 -3.87 -0.83
CA GLY A 113 1.13 -2.47 -1.25
C GLY A 113 2.03 -1.64 -0.34
N ILE A 114 2.87 -0.83 -0.95
CA ILE A 114 3.80 0.05 -0.23
C ILE A 114 3.72 1.48 -0.74
N PHE A 115 3.76 2.42 0.20
CA PHE A 115 3.93 3.84 -0.04
C PHE A 115 5.34 4.25 0.42
N PRO A 116 6.33 4.27 -0.48
CA PRO A 116 7.73 4.48 -0.08
C PRO A 116 7.99 5.86 0.51
N GLU A 117 7.14 6.84 0.22
CA GLU A 117 7.21 8.16 0.86
C GLU A 117 7.04 8.11 2.38
N GLY A 118 6.42 7.04 2.91
CA GLY A 118 6.25 6.80 4.33
C GLY A 118 5.31 7.78 5.04
N GLY A 119 4.53 8.55 4.31
CA GLY A 119 3.52 9.49 4.82
C GLY A 119 2.94 10.31 3.69
N LEU A 120 1.82 10.99 3.95
CA LEU A 120 1.15 11.84 2.97
C LEU A 120 2.06 12.99 2.53
N THR A 121 2.03 13.31 1.23
CA THR A 121 2.58 14.56 0.73
C THR A 121 1.69 15.73 1.20
N ARG A 122 2.30 16.86 1.56
CA ARG A 122 1.59 18.05 2.02
C ARG A 122 1.38 19.08 0.92
N ASP A 123 2.26 19.09 -0.06
CA ASP A 123 2.31 20.04 -1.17
C ASP A 123 2.03 19.40 -2.54
N GLY A 124 1.65 18.13 -2.56
CA GLY A 124 1.38 17.36 -3.76
C GLY A 124 2.63 16.86 -4.51
N LYS A 125 3.85 17.20 -4.05
CA LYS A 125 5.09 16.71 -4.65
C LYS A 125 5.48 15.34 -4.13
N LEU A 126 6.21 14.58 -4.92
CA LEU A 126 6.80 13.33 -4.47
C LEU A 126 7.85 13.59 -3.37
N ARG A 127 7.80 12.79 -2.32
CA ARG A 127 8.78 12.84 -1.24
C ARG A 127 9.89 11.83 -1.47
N PRO A 128 11.09 12.04 -0.89
CA PRO A 128 12.16 11.06 -0.95
C PRO A 128 11.69 9.69 -0.43
N ALA A 129 12.02 8.65 -1.16
CA ALA A 129 11.61 7.29 -0.84
C ALA A 129 12.36 6.75 0.39
N LYS A 130 11.64 6.05 1.26
CA LYS A 130 12.16 5.24 2.38
C LYS A 130 12.05 3.78 1.98
N ILE A 131 13.16 3.20 1.59
CA ILE A 131 13.19 1.87 0.98
C ILE A 131 13.21 0.71 1.97
N GLY A 132 13.38 0.94 3.29
CA GLY A 132 13.61 -0.13 4.28
C GLY A 132 12.55 -1.25 4.24
N LEU A 133 11.27 -0.90 4.15
CA LEU A 133 10.22 -1.93 4.05
C LEU A 133 10.23 -2.65 2.69
N LEU A 134 10.54 -1.93 1.62
CA LEU A 134 10.72 -2.53 0.30
C LEU A 134 11.92 -3.48 0.27
N ASP A 135 13.03 -3.12 0.93
CA ASP A 135 14.20 -3.98 1.05
C ASP A 135 13.86 -5.30 1.77
N TYR A 136 13.04 -5.25 2.83
CA TYR A 136 12.55 -6.46 3.49
C TYR A 136 11.73 -7.36 2.55
N MET A 137 10.85 -6.77 1.73
CA MET A 137 10.07 -7.51 0.73
C MET A 137 10.99 -8.15 -0.32
N LEU A 138 11.91 -7.36 -0.87
CA LEU A 138 12.87 -7.80 -1.89
C LEU A 138 13.89 -8.82 -1.34
N GLY A 139 14.10 -8.82 -0.02
CA GLY A 139 14.94 -9.82 0.65
C GLY A 139 14.53 -11.27 0.34
N THR A 140 13.24 -11.50 0.08
CA THR A 140 12.73 -12.82 -0.34
C THR A 140 13.27 -13.25 -1.70
N ALA A 141 13.59 -12.32 -2.60
CA ALA A 141 14.16 -12.63 -3.91
C ALA A 141 15.58 -13.23 -3.86
N ARG A 142 16.26 -13.13 -2.71
CA ARG A 142 17.56 -13.78 -2.49
C ARG A 142 17.46 -15.31 -2.33
N GLU A 143 16.25 -15.82 -2.13
CA GLU A 143 16.00 -17.25 -2.01
C GLU A 143 15.81 -17.87 -3.40
N PRO A 144 16.27 -19.10 -3.65
CA PRO A 144 16.12 -19.76 -4.94
C PRO A 144 14.65 -19.85 -5.40
N GLY A 145 14.37 -19.48 -6.62
CA GLY A 145 13.04 -19.58 -7.24
C GLY A 145 12.06 -18.46 -6.86
N PHE A 146 12.47 -17.47 -6.07
CA PHE A 146 11.58 -16.34 -5.72
C PHE A 146 11.79 -15.11 -6.60
N ALA A 147 13.00 -14.86 -7.06
CA ALA A 147 13.31 -13.68 -7.88
C ALA A 147 12.47 -13.64 -9.17
N GLU A 148 12.35 -14.77 -9.84
CA GLU A 148 11.63 -14.94 -11.11
C GLU A 148 10.11 -14.81 -10.96
N ARG A 149 9.61 -14.93 -9.72
CA ARG A 149 8.19 -14.83 -9.39
C ARG A 149 7.80 -13.48 -8.83
N MET A 150 8.77 -12.59 -8.58
CA MET A 150 8.54 -11.31 -7.94
C MET A 150 8.37 -10.20 -8.97
N TYR A 151 7.27 -9.48 -8.88
CA TYR A 151 6.90 -8.39 -9.77
C TYR A 151 6.64 -7.12 -8.97
N VAL A 152 7.35 -6.05 -9.31
CA VAL A 152 7.12 -4.71 -8.76
C VAL A 152 6.30 -3.92 -9.76
N VAL A 153 5.11 -3.50 -9.35
CA VAL A 153 4.16 -2.80 -10.21
C VAL A 153 4.01 -1.35 -9.71
N PRO A 154 4.50 -0.36 -10.46
CA PRO A 154 4.29 1.03 -10.10
C PRO A 154 2.84 1.45 -10.37
N VAL A 155 2.23 2.14 -9.39
CA VAL A 155 0.88 2.69 -9.48
C VAL A 155 0.90 4.16 -9.12
N ALA A 156 0.49 5.00 -10.06
CA ALA A 156 0.36 6.44 -9.83
C ALA A 156 -1.06 6.79 -9.40
N LEU A 157 -1.20 7.37 -8.22
CA LEU A 157 -2.46 7.87 -7.67
C LEU A 157 -2.50 9.39 -7.85
N ASN A 158 -3.50 9.87 -8.57
CA ASN A 158 -3.71 11.29 -8.83
C ASN A 158 -5.13 11.70 -8.47
N TYR A 159 -5.26 12.93 -7.98
CA TYR A 159 -6.52 13.55 -7.58
C TYR A 159 -6.60 14.95 -8.16
N ASP A 160 -7.77 15.36 -8.60
CA ASP A 160 -8.05 16.77 -8.84
C ASP A 160 -8.06 17.53 -7.51
N ARG A 161 -8.61 16.89 -6.46
CA ARG A 161 -8.62 17.40 -5.11
C ARG A 161 -8.64 16.25 -4.09
N VAL A 162 -7.78 16.32 -3.05
CA VAL A 162 -7.81 15.37 -1.94
C VAL A 162 -8.75 15.83 -0.83
N LEU A 163 -9.34 14.89 -0.09
CA LEU A 163 -10.27 15.21 1.01
C LEU A 163 -9.60 16.02 2.13
N GLU A 164 -8.32 15.78 2.35
CA GLU A 164 -7.51 16.40 3.40
C GLU A 164 -6.81 17.71 2.97
N ASP A 165 -7.10 18.28 1.80
CA ASP A 165 -6.36 19.40 1.21
C ASP A 165 -6.17 20.56 2.19
N ARG A 166 -7.22 20.97 2.89
CA ARG A 166 -7.17 22.09 3.84
C ARG A 166 -6.25 21.81 5.04
N THR A 167 -6.27 20.57 5.54
CA THR A 167 -5.44 20.17 6.69
C THR A 167 -3.98 20.07 6.26
N LEU A 168 -3.71 19.42 5.13
CA LEU A 168 -2.37 19.24 4.58
C LEU A 168 -1.71 20.59 4.24
N LEU A 169 -2.46 21.53 3.65
CA LEU A 169 -1.96 22.88 3.36
C LEU A 169 -1.66 23.71 4.63
N ARG A 170 -2.44 23.53 5.69
CA ARG A 170 -2.14 24.16 6.98
C ARG A 170 -0.84 23.61 7.58
N GLU A 171 -0.66 22.29 7.57
CA GLU A 171 0.55 21.63 8.04
C GLU A 171 1.80 21.97 7.20
N ALA A 172 1.64 22.28 5.92
CA ALA A 172 2.74 22.68 5.05
C ALA A 172 3.21 24.11 5.32
N ARG A 173 2.34 24.95 5.92
CA ARG A 173 2.63 26.35 6.24
C ARG A 173 3.11 26.57 7.68
N ALA A 174 2.97 25.58 8.55
CA ALA A 174 3.43 25.60 9.94
C ALA A 174 4.89 25.15 10.06
#